data_5277900a2f4805f6485f79ec727e0b1b
#
_entry.id   5277900a2f4805f6485f79ec727e0b1b
#
_cell.length_a   1.000
_cell.length_b   1.000
_cell.length_c   1.000
_cell.angle_alpha   90.00
_cell.angle_beta   90.00
_cell.angle_gamma   90.00
#
_symmetry.space_group_name_H-M   'P 1'
#
loop_
_entity.id
_entity.type
_entity.pdbx_description
1 polymer ?
#
loop_
_entity_poly.entity_id
_entity_poly.type
_entity_poly.pdbx_seq_one_letter_code
_entity_poly.pdbx_strand_id
1 'polypeptide(L)'
;MTRRALALLGVIALIVTAFPMLDGSSASRASGVFAGRVHETFQPSDGKIYILVLGSDERHGNAQRARSDAIHIVGINADTMRGGILNFPRDSWVDIPGYGSAKINEAMHRGGPQLLARTLENLTGIRLDYWVLTGFQGFEGLIRRIGNVPITLKRDIYDPGGSGARLEAGRRRLSSWKALAYVRTRKAFKDGDIARTSNQGRFLLQMLKLLNKQVEKDPSAVFKWIAAGREFTDLNIPADETFRLSVLATQVGAGRIGNVTVPVSIGSVGASSVVFISPRATALYSRFRKNASLR
;
A
#
# COMPACT_ATOMS: atom_id res chain seq x y z
N MET A 1 2.13 -4.33 -35.81
CA MET A 1 2.72 -4.73 -34.52
C MET A 1 3.90 -3.83 -34.24
N THR A 2 3.81 -2.95 -33.25
CA THR A 2 4.81 -1.94 -32.94
C THR A 2 6.01 -2.56 -32.25
N ARG A 3 7.23 -2.01 -32.47
CA ARG A 3 8.50 -2.45 -31.86
C ARG A 3 8.42 -2.67 -30.34
N ARG A 4 7.45 -2.07 -29.66
CA ARG A 4 7.18 -2.24 -28.21
C ARG A 4 6.58 -3.60 -27.87
N ALA A 5 5.77 -4.21 -28.75
CA ALA A 5 5.19 -5.54 -28.55
C ALA A 5 6.21 -6.66 -28.73
N LEU A 6 7.17 -6.51 -29.63
CA LEU A 6 8.26 -7.48 -29.87
C LEU A 6 9.29 -7.50 -28.72
N ALA A 7 9.58 -6.36 -28.09
CA ALA A 7 10.44 -6.29 -26.91
C ALA A 7 9.80 -6.99 -25.69
N LEU A 8 8.47 -6.93 -25.56
CA LEU A 8 7.72 -7.59 -24.48
C LEU A 8 7.76 -9.12 -24.61
N LEU A 9 7.65 -9.65 -25.85
CA LEU A 9 7.68 -11.10 -26.11
C LEU A 9 9.08 -11.72 -25.89
N GLY A 10 10.16 -10.98 -26.21
CA GLY A 10 11.53 -11.43 -25.96
C GLY A 10 11.89 -11.53 -24.47
N VAL A 11 11.31 -10.68 -23.64
CA VAL A 11 11.51 -10.67 -22.19
C VAL A 11 10.73 -11.83 -21.51
N ILE A 12 9.55 -12.18 -22.01
CA ILE A 12 8.74 -13.30 -21.49
C ILE A 12 9.46 -14.64 -21.73
N ALA A 13 10.10 -14.84 -22.90
CA ALA A 13 10.83 -16.06 -23.23
C ALA A 13 12.06 -16.29 -22.33
N LEU A 14 12.73 -15.22 -21.90
CA LEU A 14 13.92 -15.31 -21.05
C LEU A 14 13.59 -15.68 -19.58
N ILE A 15 12.39 -15.40 -19.11
CA ILE A 15 11.98 -15.65 -17.73
C ILE A 15 11.61 -17.12 -17.49
N VAL A 16 11.06 -17.80 -18.50
CA VAL A 16 10.65 -19.20 -18.36
C VAL A 16 11.84 -20.14 -18.25
N THR A 17 13.01 -19.76 -18.79
CA THR A 17 14.21 -20.61 -18.84
C THR A 17 15.25 -20.36 -17.72
N ALA A 18 15.10 -19.30 -16.90
CA ALA A 18 16.14 -18.87 -15.97
C ALA A 18 15.86 -19.14 -14.47
N PHE A 19 14.83 -19.91 -14.11
CA PHE A 19 14.58 -20.23 -12.70
C PHE A 19 14.77 -21.72 -12.42
N PRO A 20 15.93 -22.13 -11.85
CA PRO A 20 16.01 -23.39 -11.13
C PRO A 20 15.11 -23.31 -9.89
N MET A 21 14.33 -24.37 -9.64
CA MET A 21 13.64 -24.59 -8.37
C MET A 21 14.70 -24.58 -7.27
N LEU A 22 14.73 -23.55 -6.45
CA LEU A 22 15.50 -23.53 -5.21
C LEU A 22 14.59 -23.99 -4.11
N ASP A 23 14.88 -25.19 -3.63
CA ASP A 23 14.32 -25.79 -2.43
C ASP A 23 14.46 -24.90 -1.20
N GLY A 24 13.43 -25.00 -0.34
CA GLY A 24 13.32 -24.16 0.85
C GLY A 24 14.48 -24.31 1.81
N SER A 25 15.16 -23.23 2.07
CA SER A 25 15.93 -23.02 3.29
C SER A 25 15.38 -21.84 4.05
N SER A 26 15.08 -22.08 5.30
CA SER A 26 14.55 -21.18 6.31
C SER A 26 15.41 -19.92 6.48
N ALA A 27 15.09 -18.86 5.76
CA ALA A 27 15.61 -17.52 6.05
C ALA A 27 14.74 -16.84 7.08
N SER A 28 15.38 -16.23 8.05
CA SER A 28 14.83 -15.50 9.18
C SER A 28 13.59 -14.63 8.83
N ARG A 29 12.43 -15.05 9.33
CA ARG A 29 11.09 -14.51 9.04
C ARG A 29 10.71 -13.21 9.74
N ALA A 30 11.65 -12.44 10.26
CA ALA A 30 11.33 -11.41 11.26
C ALA A 30 11.07 -10.00 10.72
N SER A 31 11.30 -9.67 9.44
CA SER A 31 11.32 -8.26 9.02
C SER A 31 10.97 -8.04 7.54
N GLY A 32 9.93 -8.70 7.03
CA GLY A 32 9.58 -8.67 5.61
C GLY A 32 8.43 -7.74 5.22
N VAL A 33 8.22 -7.60 3.94
CA VAL A 33 6.94 -7.22 3.33
C VAL A 33 6.16 -8.51 3.13
N PHE A 34 4.91 -8.57 3.56
CA PHE A 34 4.04 -9.75 3.43
C PHE A 34 2.91 -9.44 2.46
N ALA A 35 2.51 -10.41 1.66
CA ALA A 35 1.37 -10.27 0.78
C ALA A 35 0.62 -11.58 0.62
N GLY A 36 -0.69 -11.50 0.40
CA GLY A 36 -1.53 -12.67 0.21
C GLY A 36 -2.85 -12.33 -0.48
N ARG A 37 -3.57 -13.38 -0.86
CA ARG A 37 -4.95 -13.25 -1.33
C ARG A 37 -5.87 -13.04 -0.13
N VAL A 38 -6.93 -12.27 -0.34
CA VAL A 38 -8.01 -12.12 0.66
C VAL A 38 -8.98 -13.30 0.59
N HIS A 39 -9.29 -13.77 -0.61
CA HIS A 39 -10.17 -14.90 -0.89
C HIS A 39 -9.41 -16.03 -1.58
N GLU A 40 -9.81 -17.28 -1.36
CA GLU A 40 -9.15 -18.47 -1.94
C GLU A 40 -9.20 -18.48 -3.48
N THR A 41 -10.31 -18.01 -4.06
CA THR A 41 -10.46 -17.91 -5.51
C THR A 41 -10.35 -16.46 -5.97
N PHE A 42 -9.36 -16.18 -6.80
CA PHE A 42 -9.27 -14.92 -7.53
C PHE A 42 -10.28 -14.96 -8.68
N GLN A 43 -11.29 -14.14 -8.60
CA GLN A 43 -12.16 -13.83 -9.73
C GLN A 43 -12.07 -12.31 -9.94
N PRO A 44 -11.28 -11.84 -10.94
CA PRO A 44 -11.29 -10.43 -11.29
C PRO A 44 -12.69 -10.07 -11.75
N SER A 45 -13.44 -9.40 -10.90
CA SER A 45 -14.74 -8.87 -11.27
C SER A 45 -14.52 -7.67 -12.19
N ASP A 46 -14.86 -7.80 -13.46
CA ASP A 46 -14.97 -6.70 -14.40
C ASP A 46 -13.70 -5.84 -14.57
N GLY A 47 -12.51 -6.45 -14.68
CA GLY A 47 -11.26 -5.73 -14.89
C GLY A 47 -10.79 -4.85 -13.72
N LYS A 48 -11.44 -4.94 -12.56
CA LYS A 48 -11.11 -4.15 -11.36
C LYS A 48 -10.33 -5.01 -10.37
N ILE A 49 -9.31 -4.42 -9.78
CA ILE A 49 -8.43 -5.05 -8.79
C ILE A 49 -8.35 -4.16 -7.56
N TYR A 50 -8.56 -4.74 -6.36
CA TYR A 50 -8.47 -4.03 -5.10
C TYR A 50 -7.45 -4.68 -4.18
N ILE A 51 -6.46 -3.89 -3.78
CA ILE A 51 -5.34 -4.33 -2.95
C ILE A 51 -5.38 -3.57 -1.62
N LEU A 52 -5.43 -4.28 -0.51
CA LEU A 52 -5.26 -3.72 0.81
C LEU A 52 -3.77 -3.56 1.12
N VAL A 53 -3.32 -2.32 1.27
CA VAL A 53 -1.92 -1.99 1.59
C VAL A 53 -1.83 -1.58 3.04
N LEU A 54 -1.01 -2.31 3.80
CA LEU A 54 -0.88 -2.21 5.25
C LEU A 54 0.56 -1.88 5.66
N GLY A 55 0.69 -1.00 6.66
CA GLY A 55 1.96 -0.76 7.34
C GLY A 55 1.83 -1.06 8.82
N SER A 56 2.66 -1.99 9.32
CA SER A 56 2.73 -2.35 10.74
C SER A 56 3.76 -1.51 11.48
N ASP A 57 3.51 -1.21 12.75
CA ASP A 57 4.44 -0.54 13.66
C ASP A 57 5.44 -1.52 14.31
N GLU A 58 5.43 -2.79 13.89
CA GLU A 58 6.31 -3.82 14.40
C GLU A 58 7.78 -3.51 14.14
N ARG A 59 8.59 -3.66 15.19
CA ARG A 59 10.03 -3.41 15.15
C ARG A 59 10.87 -4.68 15.19
N HIS A 60 10.41 -5.74 15.93
CA HIS A 60 11.21 -6.91 16.28
C HIS A 60 10.38 -8.19 16.42
N GLY A 61 9.38 -8.44 15.56
CA GLY A 61 8.54 -9.62 15.72
C GLY A 61 7.62 -9.92 14.55
N ASN A 62 6.41 -10.36 14.85
CA ASN A 62 5.43 -10.74 13.84
C ASN A 62 4.58 -9.53 13.41
N ALA A 63 4.90 -8.95 12.25
CA ALA A 63 4.16 -7.82 11.69
C ALA A 63 2.65 -8.11 11.52
N GLN A 64 2.26 -9.38 11.35
CA GLN A 64 0.86 -9.79 11.18
C GLN A 64 0.05 -9.74 12.47
N ARG A 65 0.70 -9.64 13.64
CA ARG A 65 0.06 -9.54 14.96
C ARG A 65 0.23 -8.17 15.61
N ALA A 66 0.90 -7.23 14.95
CA ALA A 66 1.02 -5.86 15.41
C ALA A 66 -0.16 -5.01 14.94
N ARG A 67 -0.27 -3.79 15.45
CA ARG A 67 -1.28 -2.84 14.96
C ARG A 67 -0.88 -2.29 13.59
N SER A 68 -1.87 -2.04 12.73
CA SER A 68 -1.62 -1.37 11.47
C SER A 68 -1.69 0.15 11.62
N ASP A 69 -0.59 0.82 11.31
CA ASP A 69 -0.46 2.29 11.33
C ASP A 69 -0.73 2.93 9.97
N ALA A 70 -0.76 2.14 8.90
CA ALA A 70 -1.12 2.55 7.56
C ALA A 70 -2.16 1.57 6.99
N ILE A 71 -3.30 2.09 6.55
CA ILE A 71 -4.42 1.30 6.04
C ILE A 71 -4.94 1.98 4.77
N HIS A 72 -4.71 1.34 3.62
CA HIS A 72 -5.08 1.89 2.32
C HIS A 72 -5.70 0.82 1.44
N ILE A 73 -6.79 1.15 0.74
CA ILE A 73 -7.30 0.34 -0.37
C ILE A 73 -6.84 1.00 -1.67
N VAL A 74 -6.03 0.27 -2.44
CA VAL A 74 -5.62 0.67 -3.79
C VAL A 74 -6.52 -0.05 -4.77
N GLY A 75 -7.29 0.70 -5.57
CA GLY A 75 -8.11 0.18 -6.66
C GLY A 75 -7.50 0.53 -8.00
N ILE A 76 -7.51 -0.42 -8.93
CA ILE A 76 -7.09 -0.25 -10.32
C ILE A 76 -8.18 -0.82 -11.23
N ASN A 77 -8.58 -0.03 -12.21
CA ASN A 77 -9.42 -0.48 -13.31
C ASN A 77 -8.53 -0.67 -14.54
N ALA A 78 -8.34 -1.93 -14.93
CA ALA A 78 -7.46 -2.32 -16.04
C ALA A 78 -7.99 -1.87 -17.40
N ASP A 79 -9.32 -1.76 -17.55
CA ASP A 79 -9.94 -1.35 -18.83
C ASP A 79 -9.75 0.14 -19.10
N THR A 80 -9.90 0.95 -18.03
CA THR A 80 -9.79 2.41 -18.15
C THR A 80 -8.41 2.96 -17.84
N MET A 81 -7.49 2.10 -17.33
CA MET A 81 -6.16 2.49 -16.82
C MET A 81 -6.23 3.65 -15.81
N ARG A 82 -7.27 3.63 -14.96
CA ARG A 82 -7.49 4.58 -13.87
C ARG A 82 -7.47 3.87 -12.53
N GLY A 83 -7.27 4.63 -11.47
CA GLY A 83 -7.27 4.05 -10.14
C GLY A 83 -7.54 5.05 -9.03
N GLY A 84 -7.49 4.53 -7.80
CA GLY A 84 -7.62 5.33 -6.61
C GLY A 84 -6.91 4.71 -5.42
N ILE A 85 -6.54 5.55 -4.47
CA ILE A 85 -6.07 5.17 -3.15
C ILE A 85 -7.05 5.74 -2.14
N LEU A 86 -7.74 4.88 -1.44
CA LEU A 86 -8.66 5.22 -0.36
C LEU A 86 -7.95 4.98 0.97
N ASN A 87 -7.75 6.04 1.76
CA ASN A 87 -6.96 6.00 2.98
C ASN A 87 -7.86 6.02 4.21
N PHE A 88 -7.60 5.14 5.18
CA PHE A 88 -8.35 5.02 6.42
C PHE A 88 -7.46 5.43 7.61
N PRO A 89 -7.85 6.42 8.44
CA PRO A 89 -7.19 6.69 9.70
C PRO A 89 -7.25 5.46 10.62
N ARG A 90 -6.14 5.11 11.25
CA ARG A 90 -6.03 3.90 12.09
C ARG A 90 -6.95 3.88 13.31
N ASP A 91 -7.31 5.06 13.80
CA ASP A 91 -8.19 5.24 14.96
C ASP A 91 -9.68 5.32 14.57
N SER A 92 -10.05 5.00 13.30
CA SER A 92 -11.43 4.94 12.85
C SER A 92 -12.23 3.94 13.68
N TRP A 93 -13.34 4.40 14.26
CA TRP A 93 -14.24 3.57 15.06
C TRP A 93 -15.21 2.83 14.14
N VAL A 94 -15.09 1.51 14.10
CA VAL A 94 -15.82 0.64 13.17
C VAL A 94 -16.22 -0.67 13.85
N ASP A 95 -17.22 -1.36 13.30
CA ASP A 95 -17.56 -2.72 13.71
C ASP A 95 -16.56 -3.72 13.14
N ILE A 96 -15.94 -4.53 14.03
CA ILE A 96 -14.99 -5.60 13.67
C ILE A 96 -15.72 -6.94 13.81
N PRO A 97 -15.84 -7.73 12.73
CA PRO A 97 -16.55 -8.99 12.74
C PRO A 97 -16.10 -9.93 13.88
N GLY A 98 -17.04 -10.32 14.74
CA GLY A 98 -16.78 -11.18 15.91
C GLY A 98 -16.22 -10.47 17.15
N TYR A 99 -16.01 -9.15 17.09
CA TYR A 99 -15.37 -8.39 18.19
C TYR A 99 -16.11 -7.09 18.57
N GLY A 100 -17.19 -6.73 17.82
CA GLY A 100 -17.92 -5.49 18.03
C GLY A 100 -17.14 -4.25 17.62
N SER A 101 -17.61 -3.08 18.04
CA SER A 101 -17.04 -1.79 17.64
C SER A 101 -15.72 -1.50 18.35
N ALA A 102 -14.68 -1.18 17.58
CA ALA A 102 -13.35 -0.80 18.07
C ALA A 102 -12.61 0.07 17.04
N LYS A 103 -11.41 0.52 17.38
CA LYS A 103 -10.52 1.16 16.39
C LYS A 103 -10.13 0.16 15.29
N ILE A 104 -10.17 0.59 14.04
CA ILE A 104 -9.94 -0.29 12.89
C ILE A 104 -8.57 -1.02 12.93
N ASN A 105 -7.55 -0.41 13.52
CA ASN A 105 -6.23 -1.03 13.67
C ASN A 105 -6.23 -2.23 14.65
N GLU A 106 -7.23 -2.36 15.53
CA GLU A 106 -7.39 -3.51 16.42
C GLU A 106 -7.73 -4.79 15.63
N ALA A 107 -8.40 -4.67 14.46
CA ALA A 107 -8.68 -5.81 13.60
C ALA A 107 -7.39 -6.52 13.17
N MET A 108 -6.34 -5.76 12.84
CA MET A 108 -5.04 -6.31 12.51
C MET A 108 -4.42 -7.07 13.68
N HIS A 109 -4.47 -6.51 14.88
CA HIS A 109 -3.94 -7.14 16.09
C HIS A 109 -4.68 -8.44 16.46
N ARG A 110 -6.01 -8.46 16.30
CA ARG A 110 -6.90 -9.57 16.71
C ARG A 110 -6.90 -10.74 15.73
N GLY A 111 -6.86 -10.47 14.43
CA GLY A 111 -7.01 -11.51 13.40
C GLY A 111 -6.20 -11.25 12.13
N GLY A 112 -5.15 -10.42 12.22
CA GLY A 112 -4.22 -10.18 11.12
C GLY A 112 -4.83 -9.48 9.91
N PRO A 113 -4.13 -9.52 8.77
CA PRO A 113 -4.59 -8.89 7.52
C PRO A 113 -5.97 -9.37 7.07
N GLN A 114 -6.31 -10.62 7.32
CA GLN A 114 -7.59 -11.22 6.91
C GLN A 114 -8.78 -10.63 7.66
N LEU A 115 -8.68 -10.44 8.98
CA LEU A 115 -9.75 -9.82 9.75
C LEU A 115 -9.91 -8.34 9.39
N LEU A 116 -8.79 -7.63 9.19
CA LEU A 116 -8.82 -6.24 8.76
C LEU A 116 -9.43 -6.10 7.36
N ALA A 117 -9.11 -7.02 6.42
CA ALA A 117 -9.72 -7.06 5.11
C ALA A 117 -11.24 -7.24 5.20
N ARG A 118 -11.73 -8.25 5.95
CA ARG A 118 -13.17 -8.47 6.17
C ARG A 118 -13.86 -7.26 6.82
N THR A 119 -13.18 -6.60 7.77
CA THR A 119 -13.70 -5.38 8.41
C THR A 119 -13.91 -4.28 7.36
N LEU A 120 -12.95 -4.08 6.46
CA LEU A 120 -13.04 -3.08 5.40
C LEU A 120 -14.04 -3.47 4.32
N GLU A 121 -14.16 -4.74 3.97
CA GLU A 121 -15.18 -5.24 3.04
C GLU A 121 -16.59 -4.97 3.56
N ASN A 122 -16.87 -5.27 4.85
CA ASN A 122 -18.14 -4.99 5.48
C ASN A 122 -18.44 -3.48 5.54
N LEU A 123 -17.41 -2.65 5.84
CA LEU A 123 -17.56 -1.21 5.93
C LEU A 123 -17.82 -0.54 4.57
N THR A 124 -17.15 -1.02 3.52
CA THR A 124 -17.10 -0.32 2.22
C THR A 124 -17.95 -0.99 1.13
N GLY A 125 -18.27 -2.28 1.31
CA GLY A 125 -18.86 -3.13 0.28
C GLY A 125 -17.90 -3.44 -0.88
N ILE A 126 -16.60 -3.11 -0.75
CA ILE A 126 -15.56 -3.38 -1.75
C ILE A 126 -14.98 -4.74 -1.45
N ARG A 127 -15.07 -5.68 -2.39
CA ARG A 127 -14.37 -6.96 -2.28
C ARG A 127 -12.89 -6.74 -2.56
N LEU A 128 -12.03 -7.19 -1.63
CA LEU A 128 -10.59 -7.07 -1.73
C LEU A 128 -9.99 -8.36 -2.33
N ASP A 129 -9.08 -8.22 -3.29
CA ASP A 129 -8.44 -9.35 -3.95
C ASP A 129 -7.18 -9.79 -3.22
N TYR A 130 -6.36 -8.81 -2.84
CA TYR A 130 -5.06 -9.05 -2.22
C TYR A 130 -4.84 -8.13 -1.01
N TRP A 131 -3.90 -8.53 -0.17
CA TRP A 131 -3.32 -7.66 0.84
C TRP A 131 -1.79 -7.66 0.75
N VAL A 132 -1.18 -6.55 1.09
CA VAL A 132 0.27 -6.37 1.21
C VAL A 132 0.54 -5.72 2.55
N LEU A 133 1.44 -6.30 3.34
CA LEU A 133 1.82 -5.83 4.66
C LEU A 133 3.33 -5.60 4.72
N THR A 134 3.76 -4.46 5.24
CA THR A 134 5.17 -4.16 5.50
C THR A 134 5.37 -3.65 6.91
N GLY A 135 6.41 -4.15 7.59
CA GLY A 135 6.97 -3.54 8.79
C GLY A 135 8.02 -2.48 8.43
N PHE A 136 8.62 -1.85 9.43
CA PHE A 136 9.60 -0.78 9.22
C PHE A 136 10.84 -1.24 8.46
N GLN A 137 11.40 -2.39 8.84
CA GLN A 137 12.62 -2.91 8.20
C GLN A 137 12.36 -3.34 6.74
N GLY A 138 11.21 -3.99 6.48
CA GLY A 138 10.78 -4.34 5.13
C GLY A 138 10.59 -3.10 4.25
N PHE A 139 9.94 -2.06 4.79
CA PHE A 139 9.77 -0.78 4.09
C PHE A 139 11.13 -0.14 3.75
N GLU A 140 12.05 -0.04 4.71
CA GLU A 140 13.37 0.53 4.46
C GLU A 140 14.18 -0.31 3.46
N GLY A 141 14.13 -1.65 3.56
CA GLY A 141 14.75 -2.58 2.63
C GLY A 141 14.25 -2.37 1.21
N LEU A 142 12.93 -2.31 1.04
CA LEU A 142 12.29 -2.02 -0.25
C LEU A 142 12.79 -0.70 -0.84
N ILE A 143 12.80 0.39 -0.05
CA ILE A 143 13.25 1.71 -0.54
C ILE A 143 14.74 1.71 -0.90
N ARG A 144 15.59 1.02 -0.12
CA ARG A 144 17.01 0.86 -0.49
C ARG A 144 17.17 0.17 -1.83
N ARG A 145 16.37 -0.85 -2.10
CA ARG A 145 16.45 -1.65 -3.33
C ARG A 145 15.95 -0.91 -4.57
N ILE A 146 14.78 -0.24 -4.47
CA ILE A 146 14.18 0.49 -5.61
C ILE A 146 14.84 1.86 -5.85
N GLY A 147 15.48 2.43 -4.83
CA GLY A 147 16.13 3.74 -4.87
C GLY A 147 15.32 4.85 -4.21
N ASN A 148 16.00 5.98 -3.95
CA ASN A 148 15.42 7.13 -3.26
C ASN A 148 14.15 7.65 -3.96
N VAL A 149 13.07 7.84 -3.19
CA VAL A 149 11.77 8.25 -3.71
C VAL A 149 11.70 9.77 -3.84
N PRO A 150 11.43 10.32 -5.04
CA PRO A 150 11.27 11.75 -5.24
C PRO A 150 9.95 12.24 -4.63
N ILE A 151 10.01 13.35 -3.88
CA ILE A 151 8.82 13.98 -3.31
C ILE A 151 8.96 15.52 -3.36
N THR A 152 7.84 16.23 -3.46
CA THR A 152 7.80 17.68 -3.30
C THR A 152 7.09 18.01 -1.99
N LEU A 153 7.81 18.62 -1.06
CA LEU A 153 7.33 19.07 0.23
C LEU A 153 6.93 20.54 0.13
N LYS A 154 5.69 20.88 0.52
CA LYS A 154 5.18 22.26 0.48
C LYS A 154 5.74 23.14 1.62
N ARG A 155 6.27 22.53 2.67
CA ARG A 155 6.86 23.17 3.85
C ARG A 155 7.85 22.23 4.50
N ASP A 156 8.66 22.76 5.39
CA ASP A 156 9.54 21.96 6.23
C ASP A 156 8.73 21.02 7.14
N ILE A 157 9.27 19.83 7.36
CA ILE A 157 8.71 18.82 8.26
C ILE A 157 9.73 18.55 9.34
N TYR A 158 9.41 18.96 10.57
CA TYR A 158 10.27 18.80 11.72
C TYR A 158 9.52 18.07 12.83
N ASP A 159 9.89 16.81 13.09
CA ASP A 159 9.28 15.91 14.08
C ASP A 159 10.34 14.97 14.70
N PRO A 160 11.43 15.54 15.31
CA PRO A 160 12.57 14.75 15.79
C PRO A 160 12.21 13.81 16.94
N GLY A 161 11.30 14.21 17.82
CA GLY A 161 10.86 13.41 18.98
C GLY A 161 9.70 12.44 18.66
N GLY A 162 9.18 12.43 17.43
CA GLY A 162 8.12 11.52 16.98
C GLY A 162 8.61 10.55 15.91
N SER A 163 8.58 11.00 14.67
CA SER A 163 9.02 10.19 13.52
C SER A 163 10.54 10.23 13.25
N GLY A 164 11.25 11.17 13.86
CA GLY A 164 12.64 11.50 13.55
C GLY A 164 12.80 12.39 12.31
N ALA A 165 11.69 12.89 11.72
CA ALA A 165 11.75 13.65 10.48
C ALA A 165 12.45 15.00 10.68
N ARG A 166 13.40 15.28 9.76
CA ARG A 166 14.05 16.58 9.54
C ARG A 166 14.17 16.77 8.03
N LEU A 167 13.10 17.29 7.41
CA LEU A 167 12.93 17.37 5.98
C LEU A 167 12.61 18.82 5.58
N GLU A 168 13.41 19.39 4.72
CA GLU A 168 13.22 20.75 4.21
C GLU A 168 12.21 20.77 3.06
N ALA A 169 11.53 21.88 2.88
CA ALA A 169 10.63 22.15 1.76
C ALA A 169 11.31 22.00 0.40
N GLY A 170 10.50 21.93 -0.65
CA GLY A 170 10.95 21.81 -2.03
C GLY A 170 11.05 20.38 -2.54
N ARG A 171 11.71 20.22 -3.67
CA ARG A 171 11.90 18.90 -4.32
C ARG A 171 13.02 18.13 -3.59
N ARG A 172 12.70 16.96 -3.07
CA ARG A 172 13.63 16.11 -2.31
C ARG A 172 13.63 14.69 -2.88
N ARG A 173 14.70 13.94 -2.62
CA ARG A 173 14.79 12.50 -2.84
C ARG A 173 14.99 11.84 -1.48
N LEU A 174 13.96 11.15 -1.00
CA LEU A 174 13.99 10.52 0.31
C LEU A 174 14.72 9.18 0.25
N SER A 175 15.80 9.06 1.04
CA SER A 175 16.42 7.76 1.35
C SER A 175 15.48 6.92 2.20
N SER A 176 15.82 5.65 2.44
CA SER A 176 14.97 4.71 3.18
C SER A 176 14.51 5.26 4.53
N TRP A 177 15.45 5.73 5.38
CA TRP A 177 15.12 6.26 6.70
C TRP A 177 14.33 7.59 6.62
N LYS A 178 14.65 8.49 5.65
CA LYS A 178 13.89 9.73 5.42
C LYS A 178 12.47 9.44 4.94
N ALA A 179 12.30 8.43 4.09
CA ALA A 179 11.00 7.96 3.63
C ALA A 179 10.18 7.40 4.80
N LEU A 180 10.79 6.55 5.64
CA LEU A 180 10.14 6.01 6.84
C LEU A 180 9.75 7.14 7.81
N ALA A 181 10.66 8.09 8.08
CA ALA A 181 10.37 9.24 8.90
C ALA A 181 9.17 10.06 8.35
N TYR A 182 9.15 10.32 7.03
CA TYR A 182 8.06 11.04 6.37
C TYR A 182 6.70 10.37 6.55
N VAL A 183 6.59 9.06 6.25
CA VAL A 183 5.30 8.34 6.34
C VAL A 183 4.84 8.10 7.78
N ARG A 184 5.70 8.32 8.78
CA ARG A 184 5.39 8.22 10.21
C ARG A 184 5.07 9.57 10.87
N THR A 185 5.35 10.69 10.21
CA THR A 185 5.22 12.04 10.79
C THR A 185 3.76 12.37 11.12
N ARG A 186 3.52 12.77 12.37
CA ARG A 186 2.22 13.23 12.90
C ARG A 186 2.31 14.63 13.50
N LYS A 187 3.24 14.82 14.44
CA LYS A 187 3.31 16.02 15.29
C LYS A 187 3.61 17.32 14.53
N ALA A 188 4.21 17.22 13.33
CA ALA A 188 4.43 18.36 12.46
C ALA A 188 3.16 18.87 11.76
N PHE A 189 2.02 18.21 11.92
CA PHE A 189 0.76 18.56 11.25
C PHE A 189 -0.35 18.82 12.27
N LYS A 190 -1.19 19.84 12.01
CA LYS A 190 -2.34 20.16 12.86
C LYS A 190 -3.33 18.99 12.98
N ASP A 191 -3.59 18.32 11.86
CA ASP A 191 -4.52 17.19 11.78
C ASP A 191 -3.86 15.84 12.16
N GLY A 192 -2.63 15.87 12.72
CA GLY A 192 -1.94 14.75 13.32
C GLY A 192 -1.99 13.47 12.47
N ASP A 193 -2.77 12.50 12.93
CA ASP A 193 -2.90 11.18 12.31
C ASP A 193 -3.60 11.20 10.95
N ILE A 194 -4.57 12.08 10.75
CA ILE A 194 -5.28 12.24 9.47
C ILE A 194 -4.31 12.74 8.39
N ALA A 195 -3.47 13.73 8.73
CA ALA A 195 -2.43 14.22 7.82
C ALA A 195 -1.40 13.13 7.49
N ARG A 196 -0.98 12.33 8.50
CA ARG A 196 -0.09 11.17 8.28
C ARG A 196 -0.70 10.21 7.27
N THR A 197 -1.94 9.80 7.47
CA THR A 197 -2.67 8.89 6.59
C THR A 197 -2.71 9.41 5.14
N SER A 198 -3.00 10.70 4.95
CA SER A 198 -2.97 11.34 3.63
C SER A 198 -1.56 11.37 3.00
N ASN A 199 -0.52 11.61 3.81
CA ASN A 199 0.87 11.62 3.35
C ASN A 199 1.35 10.21 2.94
N GLN A 200 0.91 9.16 3.62
CA GLN A 200 1.16 7.76 3.24
C GLN A 200 0.61 7.47 1.84
N GLY A 201 -0.67 7.82 1.57
CA GLY A 201 -1.24 7.67 0.24
C GLY A 201 -0.51 8.49 -0.84
N ARG A 202 -0.06 9.72 -0.52
CA ARG A 202 0.78 10.50 -1.43
C ARG A 202 2.12 9.82 -1.69
N PHE A 203 2.72 9.19 -0.69
CA PHE A 203 3.98 8.47 -0.83
C PHE A 203 3.82 7.26 -1.78
N LEU A 204 2.74 6.48 -1.66
CA LEU A 204 2.42 5.40 -2.61
C LEU A 204 2.34 5.92 -4.05
N LEU A 205 1.72 7.08 -4.28
CA LEU A 205 1.71 7.71 -5.62
C LEU A 205 3.11 8.10 -6.12
N GLN A 206 4.01 8.54 -5.23
CA GLN A 206 5.39 8.86 -5.63
C GLN A 206 6.19 7.59 -5.95
N MET A 207 5.94 6.49 -5.23
CA MET A 207 6.52 5.19 -5.57
C MET A 207 6.08 4.73 -6.96
N LEU A 208 4.79 4.84 -7.29
CA LEU A 208 4.29 4.52 -8.63
C LEU A 208 4.92 5.41 -9.72
N LYS A 209 5.06 6.72 -9.46
CA LYS A 209 5.77 7.62 -10.38
C LYS A 209 7.22 7.22 -10.59
N LEU A 210 7.89 6.78 -9.53
CA LEU A 210 9.26 6.30 -9.62
C LEU A 210 9.35 5.04 -10.47
N LEU A 211 8.46 4.05 -10.24
CA LEU A 211 8.36 2.84 -11.04
C LEU A 211 8.16 3.19 -12.53
N ASN A 212 7.12 3.97 -12.86
CA ASN A 212 6.84 4.35 -14.25
C ASN A 212 8.05 5.01 -14.92
N LYS A 213 8.71 5.95 -14.22
CA LYS A 213 9.90 6.63 -14.76
C LYS A 213 11.09 5.69 -14.96
N GLN A 214 11.29 4.74 -14.06
CA GLN A 214 12.39 3.77 -14.17
C GLN A 214 12.14 2.82 -15.34
N VAL A 215 10.91 2.31 -15.49
CA VAL A 215 10.52 1.41 -16.58
C VAL A 215 10.48 2.11 -17.93
N GLU A 216 10.10 3.41 -17.99
CA GLU A 216 10.20 4.22 -19.21
C GLU A 216 11.63 4.34 -19.70
N LYS A 217 12.59 4.49 -18.77
CA LYS A 217 14.02 4.57 -19.08
C LYS A 217 14.64 3.20 -19.39
N ASP A 218 14.26 2.19 -18.63
CA ASP A 218 14.75 0.82 -18.73
C ASP A 218 13.59 -0.16 -18.41
N PRO A 219 13.00 -0.82 -19.42
CA PRO A 219 11.90 -1.77 -19.20
C PRO A 219 12.24 -2.90 -18.22
N SER A 220 13.51 -3.28 -18.09
CA SER A 220 13.95 -4.31 -17.16
C SER A 220 13.84 -3.90 -15.68
N ALA A 221 13.69 -2.60 -15.41
CA ALA A 221 13.51 -2.10 -14.06
C ALA A 221 12.31 -2.72 -13.33
N VAL A 222 11.27 -3.18 -14.05
CA VAL A 222 10.13 -3.91 -13.45
C VAL A 222 10.60 -5.13 -12.66
N PHE A 223 11.60 -5.86 -13.15
CA PHE A 223 12.15 -7.04 -12.45
C PHE A 223 12.86 -6.67 -11.16
N LYS A 224 13.53 -5.52 -11.13
CA LYS A 224 14.13 -4.98 -9.90
C LYS A 224 13.07 -4.74 -8.83
N TRP A 225 11.89 -4.22 -9.21
CA TRP A 225 10.78 -4.00 -8.29
C TRP A 225 10.14 -5.31 -7.81
N ILE A 226 9.97 -6.28 -8.72
CA ILE A 226 9.47 -7.62 -8.36
C ILE A 226 10.46 -8.31 -7.41
N ALA A 227 11.76 -8.28 -7.73
CA ALA A 227 12.80 -8.86 -6.90
C ALA A 227 12.85 -8.19 -5.51
N ALA A 228 12.76 -6.85 -5.46
CA ALA A 228 12.69 -6.11 -4.21
C ALA A 228 11.45 -6.48 -3.39
N GLY A 229 10.30 -6.64 -4.03
CA GLY A 229 9.10 -7.18 -3.39
C GLY A 229 9.38 -8.56 -2.80
N ARG A 230 9.89 -9.49 -3.55
CA ARG A 230 10.13 -10.88 -3.13
C ARG A 230 11.24 -11.05 -2.09
N GLU A 231 12.33 -10.27 -2.17
CA GLU A 231 13.44 -10.32 -1.21
C GLU A 231 12.99 -9.98 0.21
N PHE A 232 11.99 -9.10 0.32
CA PHE A 232 11.45 -8.62 1.61
C PHE A 232 10.04 -9.15 1.90
N THR A 233 9.55 -10.14 1.13
CA THR A 233 8.14 -10.54 1.16
C THR A 233 7.98 -12.04 1.26
N ASP A 234 7.14 -12.49 2.18
CA ASP A 234 6.51 -13.81 2.11
C ASP A 234 5.25 -13.66 1.22
N LEU A 235 5.40 -13.89 -0.09
CA LEU A 235 4.34 -13.71 -1.08
C LEU A 235 3.51 -14.98 -1.19
N ASN A 236 2.28 -14.94 -0.69
CA ASN A 236 1.26 -15.95 -1.03
C ASN A 236 0.44 -15.51 -2.27
N ILE A 237 1.11 -14.88 -3.22
CA ILE A 237 0.57 -14.53 -4.54
C ILE A 237 1.39 -15.31 -5.57
N PRO A 238 0.75 -16.07 -6.49
CA PRO A 238 1.45 -16.77 -7.56
C PRO A 238 2.37 -15.85 -8.38
N ALA A 239 3.46 -16.42 -8.89
CA ALA A 239 4.48 -15.63 -9.58
C ALA A 239 3.96 -14.95 -10.85
N ASP A 240 3.09 -15.63 -11.59
CA ASP A 240 2.41 -15.12 -12.79
C ASP A 240 1.47 -13.95 -12.47
N GLU A 241 0.71 -14.06 -11.38
CA GLU A 241 -0.13 -12.95 -10.91
C GLU A 241 0.70 -11.76 -10.44
N THR A 242 1.78 -12.01 -9.68
CA THR A 242 2.71 -10.96 -9.25
C THR A 242 3.29 -10.23 -10.45
N PHE A 243 3.69 -10.96 -11.47
CA PHE A 243 4.20 -10.39 -12.72
C PHE A 243 3.12 -9.57 -13.44
N ARG A 244 1.92 -10.12 -13.61
CA ARG A 244 0.80 -9.42 -14.27
C ARG A 244 0.41 -8.12 -13.57
N LEU A 245 0.31 -8.14 -12.23
CA LEU A 245 0.05 -6.95 -11.42
C LEU A 245 1.15 -5.90 -11.56
N SER A 246 2.41 -6.34 -11.62
CA SER A 246 3.56 -5.45 -11.79
C SER A 246 3.57 -4.78 -13.16
N VAL A 247 3.27 -5.52 -14.23
CA VAL A 247 3.11 -4.98 -15.58
C VAL A 247 1.96 -3.99 -15.63
N LEU A 248 0.79 -4.32 -15.07
CA LEU A 248 -0.35 -3.42 -14.99
C LEU A 248 0.01 -2.10 -14.27
N ALA A 249 0.75 -2.18 -13.16
CA ALA A 249 1.22 -1.00 -12.43
C ALA A 249 2.13 -0.09 -13.28
N THR A 250 2.90 -0.65 -14.22
CA THR A 250 3.73 0.15 -15.15
C THR A 250 2.90 0.89 -16.21
N GLN A 251 1.72 0.37 -16.54
CA GLN A 251 0.83 0.94 -17.55
C GLN A 251 -0.10 2.02 -16.99
N VAL A 252 -0.44 1.93 -15.69
CA VAL A 252 -1.27 2.93 -15.02
C VAL A 252 -0.44 4.16 -14.67
N GLY A 253 -0.68 5.26 -15.38
CA GLY A 253 0.00 6.53 -15.08
C GLY A 253 -0.44 7.08 -13.71
N ALA A 254 0.52 7.45 -12.87
CA ALA A 254 0.23 8.00 -11.53
C ALA A 254 -0.67 9.25 -11.56
N GLY A 255 -0.70 9.98 -12.68
CA GLY A 255 -1.63 11.10 -12.92
C GLY A 255 -3.08 10.68 -13.03
N ARG A 256 -3.37 9.40 -13.27
CA ARG A 256 -4.72 8.84 -13.39
C ARG A 256 -5.24 8.20 -12.10
N ILE A 257 -4.45 8.25 -11.01
CA ILE A 257 -4.82 7.72 -9.70
C ILE A 257 -5.23 8.87 -8.77
N GLY A 258 -6.45 8.79 -8.25
CA GLY A 258 -6.94 9.65 -7.18
C GLY A 258 -6.40 9.20 -5.83
N ASN A 259 -6.17 10.14 -4.90
CA ASN A 259 -5.76 9.83 -3.51
C ASN A 259 -6.69 10.58 -2.56
N VAL A 260 -7.51 9.86 -1.82
CA VAL A 260 -8.53 10.42 -0.93
C VAL A 260 -8.47 9.75 0.43
N THR A 261 -8.42 10.56 1.48
CA THR A 261 -8.67 10.07 2.85
C THR A 261 -10.17 10.10 3.08
N VAL A 262 -10.72 9.03 3.67
CA VAL A 262 -12.15 8.98 4.01
C VAL A 262 -12.53 10.19 4.86
N PRO A 263 -13.68 10.83 4.60
CA PRO A 263 -14.12 11.96 5.39
C PRO A 263 -14.46 11.49 6.82
N VAL A 264 -13.91 12.19 7.81
CA VAL A 264 -13.98 11.80 9.22
C VAL A 264 -14.20 13.01 10.13
N SER A 265 -14.65 12.74 11.36
CA SER A 265 -14.66 13.67 12.48
C SER A 265 -13.94 13.06 13.69
N ILE A 266 -13.28 13.88 14.48
CA ILE A 266 -12.62 13.46 15.72
C ILE A 266 -13.65 13.48 16.85
N GLY A 267 -13.60 12.47 17.72
CA GLY A 267 -14.45 12.35 18.90
C GLY A 267 -13.88 11.42 19.95
N SER A 268 -14.70 10.96 20.87
CA SER A 268 -14.30 10.06 21.96
C SER A 268 -15.33 8.97 22.19
N VAL A 269 -14.84 7.80 22.61
CA VAL A 269 -15.66 6.69 23.16
C VAL A 269 -15.06 6.33 24.52
N GLY A 270 -15.79 6.65 25.58
CA GLY A 270 -15.25 6.64 26.94
C GLY A 270 -14.04 7.60 27.04
N ALA A 271 -12.94 7.12 27.59
CA ALA A 271 -11.68 7.88 27.71
C ALA A 271 -10.80 7.85 26.44
N SER A 272 -11.21 7.09 25.42
CA SER A 272 -10.39 6.92 24.20
C SER A 272 -10.75 7.93 23.13
N SER A 273 -9.76 8.68 22.62
CA SER A 273 -9.92 9.47 21.40
C SER A 273 -10.06 8.54 20.20
N VAL A 274 -11.07 8.78 19.37
CA VAL A 274 -11.41 7.98 18.19
C VAL A 274 -11.73 8.88 17.00
N VAL A 275 -11.83 8.27 15.83
CA VAL A 275 -12.19 8.95 14.59
C VAL A 275 -13.48 8.32 14.05
N PHE A 276 -14.53 9.11 13.89
CA PHE A 276 -15.78 8.65 13.30
C PHE A 276 -15.81 8.89 11.79
N ILE A 277 -16.12 7.86 11.03
CA ILE A 277 -16.26 7.97 9.58
C ILE A 277 -17.58 8.70 9.28
N SER A 278 -17.50 9.76 8.49
CA SER A 278 -18.67 10.55 8.11
C SER A 278 -19.61 9.74 7.18
N PRO A 279 -20.93 9.91 7.30
CA PRO A 279 -21.89 9.32 6.35
C PRO A 279 -21.62 9.66 4.87
N ARG A 280 -20.94 10.77 4.60
CA ARG A 280 -20.49 11.14 3.25
C ARG A 280 -19.53 10.12 2.63
N ALA A 281 -18.88 9.27 3.43
CA ALA A 281 -18.02 8.21 2.95
C ALA A 281 -18.78 7.14 2.14
N THR A 282 -20.08 6.92 2.38
CA THR A 282 -20.90 5.93 1.66
C THR A 282 -20.93 6.20 0.16
N ALA A 283 -21.13 7.45 -0.24
CA ALA A 283 -21.12 7.84 -1.66
C ALA A 283 -19.70 7.65 -2.27
N LEU A 284 -18.64 7.94 -1.49
CA LEU A 284 -17.27 7.73 -1.91
C LEU A 284 -16.98 6.23 -2.12
N TYR A 285 -17.41 5.36 -1.20
CA TYR A 285 -17.26 3.90 -1.32
C TYR A 285 -18.00 3.35 -2.53
N SER A 286 -19.26 3.76 -2.73
CA SER A 286 -20.09 3.34 -3.86
C SER A 286 -19.43 3.69 -5.20
N ARG A 287 -18.93 4.92 -5.34
CA ARG A 287 -18.21 5.36 -6.54
C ARG A 287 -16.93 4.57 -6.75
N PHE A 288 -16.14 4.36 -5.68
CA PHE A 288 -14.89 3.63 -5.77
C PHE A 288 -15.11 2.16 -6.11
N ARG A 289 -16.08 1.49 -5.48
CA ARG A 289 -16.49 0.12 -5.81
C ARG A 289 -16.92 -0.03 -7.26
N LYS A 290 -17.66 0.95 -7.82
CA LYS A 290 -18.12 0.90 -9.20
C LYS A 290 -16.99 1.05 -10.20
N ASN A 291 -16.00 1.90 -9.94
CA ASN A 291 -15.05 2.36 -10.95
C ASN A 291 -13.58 1.96 -10.65
N ALA A 292 -13.28 1.47 -9.46
CA ALA A 292 -11.94 1.34 -8.91
C ALA A 292 -11.09 2.64 -9.02
N SER A 293 -11.75 3.78 -9.19
CA SER A 293 -11.13 5.08 -9.42
C SER A 293 -11.78 6.16 -8.56
N LEU A 294 -10.95 7.11 -8.14
CA LEU A 294 -11.33 8.28 -7.35
C LEU A 294 -11.16 9.60 -8.12
N ARG A 295 -11.02 9.48 -9.44
CA ARG A 295 -10.99 10.61 -10.39
C ARG A 295 -12.09 10.52 -11.42
#